data_2094b2112eaf13e946ad244c3ed98044
#
_entry.id   2094b2112eaf13e946ad244c3ed98044
#
_cell.length_a   1.000
_cell.length_b   1.000
_cell.length_c   1.000
_cell.angle_alpha   90.00
_cell.angle_beta   90.00
_cell.angle_gamma   90.00
#
_symmetry.space_group_name_H-M   'P 1'
#
loop_
_entity.id
_entity.type
_entity.pdbx_description
1 polymer ?
#
loop_
_entity_poly.entity_id
_entity_poly.type
_entity_poly.pdbx_seq_one_letter_code
_entity_poly.pdbx_strand_id
1 'polypeptide(L)'
;MKDAFIGIDLGTSSVKLSLVDIDKNTLGRATRSYGLRIGKGGEAVQNPQDWFDSVMDGMEEIVSNSQGVTVKGIGLTGQWSGTVPVDRNGDALGDAIIWMDTRGSKEIEELTSGFPSISGYRADKLVRWLRKTGGAPTHSGKDSLAHILYIKRNDPNLYEKTFKFLEPKDYIAAKLTGNFKGSWDNLALLWSTDNRDANNVTYDDGLLAMSGILREKLPEAVKPTEVVGTLKAEVAKRLGVEDVKVVSGCGDVACSLIGSGCTDDFRSLIYMGTSSWITAHVPFKKTDLFHNIASLPSGIPGRYFIAAEQENACNSMEFVSSLLGISGEDKYSVIENMASSSQPGSRGLMFLPWLFGERAPVEDPYIRGGFYNLSLENKKEDVIRSVMEGVALNSKWLLGTIEKFTGKRINELYMSGGGALSPLRASVFANVLGRDIRVVNDPRYSTVNGAAMMAAVGLGKLKFYDLRDLGAPFVDYHPDMELNSIYEDEFKRFVGYYKNNRKSLKESNLASTR
;
A
#
# COMPACT_ATOMS: atom_id res chain seq x y z
N MET A 1 -6.47 -33.92 -9.64
CA MET A 1 -6.84 -32.66 -8.97
C MET A 1 -5.83 -31.62 -9.42
N LYS A 2 -6.29 -30.37 -9.70
CA LYS A 2 -5.39 -29.26 -10.04
C LYS A 2 -4.71 -28.71 -8.80
N ASP A 3 -3.46 -28.25 -8.95
CA ASP A 3 -2.76 -27.50 -7.89
C ASP A 3 -3.46 -26.14 -7.68
N ALA A 4 -3.67 -25.77 -6.41
CA ALA A 4 -4.24 -24.48 -6.02
C ALA A 4 -3.44 -23.84 -4.88
N PHE A 5 -3.55 -22.51 -4.75
CA PHE A 5 -2.78 -21.69 -3.84
C PHE A 5 -3.71 -20.73 -3.11
N ILE A 6 -3.51 -20.57 -1.83
CA ILE A 6 -4.24 -19.60 -1.01
C ILE A 6 -3.43 -18.30 -0.96
N GLY A 7 -4.07 -17.18 -1.31
CA GLY A 7 -3.57 -15.85 -1.00
C GLY A 7 -4.21 -15.34 0.28
N ILE A 8 -3.44 -14.65 1.11
CA ILE A 8 -3.91 -13.97 2.32
C ILE A 8 -3.44 -12.53 2.26
N ASP A 9 -4.39 -11.58 2.26
CA ASP A 9 -4.13 -10.14 2.28
C ASP A 9 -4.64 -9.54 3.59
N LEU A 10 -3.72 -9.28 4.51
CA LEU A 10 -3.99 -8.75 5.84
C LEU A 10 -4.05 -7.20 5.79
N GLY A 11 -5.20 -6.65 5.39
CA GLY A 11 -5.40 -5.20 5.33
C GLY A 11 -5.66 -4.55 6.70
N THR A 12 -5.89 -3.24 6.73
CA THR A 12 -6.10 -2.49 7.97
C THR A 12 -7.46 -2.79 8.62
N SER A 13 -8.52 -3.01 7.85
CA SER A 13 -9.89 -3.21 8.38
C SER A 13 -10.42 -4.62 8.20
N SER A 14 -9.76 -5.44 7.40
CA SER A 14 -10.19 -6.80 7.09
C SER A 14 -9.06 -7.61 6.47
N VAL A 15 -9.13 -8.93 6.65
CA VAL A 15 -8.36 -9.86 5.82
C VAL A 15 -9.21 -10.30 4.63
N LYS A 16 -8.58 -10.37 3.46
CA LYS A 16 -9.13 -11.01 2.27
C LYS A 16 -8.36 -12.28 1.99
N LEU A 17 -9.08 -13.32 1.61
CA LEU A 17 -8.50 -14.59 1.21
C LEU A 17 -9.01 -14.95 -0.19
N SER A 18 -8.16 -15.58 -0.98
CA SER A 18 -8.51 -16.09 -2.30
C SER A 18 -7.85 -17.44 -2.52
N LEU A 19 -8.59 -18.39 -3.06
CA LEU A 19 -8.06 -19.67 -3.55
C LEU A 19 -7.97 -19.56 -5.07
N VAL A 20 -6.78 -19.73 -5.62
CA VAL A 20 -6.50 -19.57 -7.05
C VAL A 20 -5.81 -20.83 -7.57
N ASP A 21 -6.31 -21.40 -8.68
CA ASP A 21 -5.68 -22.57 -9.29
C ASP A 21 -4.43 -22.20 -10.10
N ILE A 22 -3.70 -23.23 -10.55
CA ILE A 22 -2.48 -23.06 -11.33
C ILE A 22 -2.74 -22.36 -12.69
N ASP A 23 -3.96 -22.41 -13.20
CA ASP A 23 -4.37 -21.73 -14.44
C ASP A 23 -4.82 -20.29 -14.16
N LYS A 24 -4.64 -19.81 -12.93
CA LYS A 24 -4.93 -18.44 -12.46
C LYS A 24 -6.44 -18.13 -12.31
N ASN A 25 -7.29 -19.14 -12.21
CA ASN A 25 -8.72 -18.97 -11.95
C ASN A 25 -8.96 -18.86 -10.45
N THR A 26 -9.74 -17.88 -10.03
CA THR A 26 -10.21 -17.79 -8.64
C THR A 26 -11.32 -18.80 -8.39
N LEU A 27 -11.12 -19.69 -7.42
CA LEU A 27 -12.03 -20.78 -7.07
C LEU A 27 -12.88 -20.47 -5.82
N GLY A 28 -12.36 -19.64 -4.93
CA GLY A 28 -13.03 -19.26 -3.69
C GLY A 28 -12.49 -17.95 -3.13
N ARG A 29 -13.32 -17.26 -2.37
CA ARG A 29 -12.98 -16.01 -1.70
C ARG A 29 -13.62 -15.95 -0.33
N ALA A 30 -12.93 -15.33 0.61
CA ALA A 30 -13.48 -14.96 1.91
C ALA A 30 -12.99 -13.58 2.32
N THR A 31 -13.79 -12.88 3.11
CA THR A 31 -13.40 -11.60 3.73
C THR A 31 -13.87 -11.61 5.17
N ARG A 32 -13.01 -11.23 6.10
CA ARG A 32 -13.32 -11.11 7.52
C ARG A 32 -12.84 -9.76 8.04
N SER A 33 -13.74 -9.04 8.69
CA SER A 33 -13.41 -7.76 9.31
C SER A 33 -12.95 -7.97 10.75
N TYR A 34 -12.09 -7.08 11.23
CA TYR A 34 -11.61 -7.04 12.60
C TYR A 34 -11.48 -5.60 13.11
N GLY A 35 -11.35 -5.47 14.43
CA GLY A 35 -11.32 -4.18 15.10
C GLY A 35 -10.05 -3.37 14.83
N LEU A 36 -10.20 -2.05 14.91
CA LEU A 36 -9.12 -1.08 14.98
C LEU A 36 -9.40 -0.17 16.16
N ARG A 37 -8.42 -0.03 17.05
CA ARG A 37 -8.48 0.91 18.17
C ARG A 37 -7.63 2.14 17.87
N ILE A 38 -8.29 3.29 17.80
CA ILE A 38 -7.64 4.60 17.73
C ILE A 38 -7.74 5.25 19.10
N GLY A 39 -6.60 5.57 19.68
CA GLY A 39 -6.51 6.17 21.00
C GLY A 39 -6.01 7.62 20.97
N LYS A 40 -5.72 8.14 22.16
CA LYS A 40 -5.15 9.48 22.32
C LYS A 40 -3.66 9.50 21.99
N GLY A 41 -3.15 10.68 21.63
CA GLY A 41 -1.71 10.85 21.39
C GLY A 41 -1.17 10.17 20.14
N GLY A 42 -2.04 9.81 19.20
CA GLY A 42 -1.65 9.17 17.94
C GLY A 42 -1.60 7.64 18.01
N GLU A 43 -2.18 7.03 19.04
CA GLU A 43 -2.28 5.57 19.15
C GLU A 43 -3.14 4.96 18.05
N ALA A 44 -2.63 3.93 17.38
CA ALA A 44 -3.38 3.09 16.45
C ALA A 44 -2.90 1.64 16.57
N VAL A 45 -3.75 0.79 17.11
CA VAL A 45 -3.39 -0.60 17.44
C VAL A 45 -4.49 -1.58 17.08
N GLN A 46 -4.09 -2.84 16.89
CA GLN A 46 -4.98 -3.96 16.61
C GLN A 46 -4.58 -5.19 17.44
N ASN A 47 -5.56 -6.06 17.73
CA ASN A 47 -5.29 -7.34 18.39
C ASN A 47 -4.80 -8.36 17.33
N PRO A 48 -3.55 -8.86 17.40
CA PRO A 48 -3.04 -9.83 16.43
C PRO A 48 -3.78 -11.17 16.44
N GLN A 49 -4.41 -11.54 17.55
CA GLN A 49 -5.19 -12.78 17.62
C GLN A 49 -6.44 -12.71 16.74
N ASP A 50 -7.10 -11.53 16.66
CA ASP A 50 -8.26 -11.35 15.77
C ASP A 50 -7.87 -11.53 14.30
N TRP A 51 -6.63 -11.16 13.92
CA TRP A 51 -6.10 -11.41 12.58
C TRP A 51 -5.96 -12.90 12.30
N PHE A 52 -5.34 -13.64 13.26
CA PHE A 52 -5.10 -15.07 13.08
C PHE A 52 -6.41 -15.86 13.03
N ASP A 53 -7.36 -15.54 13.91
CA ASP A 53 -8.68 -16.19 13.93
C ASP A 53 -9.44 -15.92 12.62
N SER A 54 -9.43 -14.69 12.14
CA SER A 54 -10.03 -14.29 10.86
C SER A 54 -9.40 -15.00 9.66
N VAL A 55 -8.07 -15.19 9.68
CA VAL A 55 -7.34 -15.95 8.66
C VAL A 55 -7.76 -17.40 8.68
N MET A 56 -7.81 -18.02 9.85
CA MET A 56 -8.19 -19.43 10.01
C MET A 56 -9.62 -19.70 9.54
N ASP A 57 -10.57 -18.87 9.97
CA ASP A 57 -11.98 -19.01 9.58
C ASP A 57 -12.17 -18.80 8.07
N GLY A 58 -11.46 -17.84 7.48
CA GLY A 58 -11.50 -17.61 6.04
C GLY A 58 -10.87 -18.77 5.24
N MET A 59 -9.76 -19.35 5.72
CA MET A 59 -9.15 -20.51 5.08
C MET A 59 -10.06 -21.75 5.13
N GLU A 60 -10.69 -22.02 6.27
CA GLU A 60 -11.65 -23.12 6.40
C GLU A 60 -12.80 -22.99 5.40
N GLU A 61 -13.36 -21.78 5.27
CA GLU A 61 -14.46 -21.54 4.33
C GLU A 61 -14.04 -21.81 2.88
N ILE A 62 -12.91 -21.24 2.42
CA ILE A 62 -12.51 -21.39 1.02
C ILE A 62 -12.03 -22.79 0.67
N VAL A 63 -11.43 -23.52 1.63
CA VAL A 63 -10.97 -24.89 1.41
C VAL A 63 -12.15 -25.86 1.41
N SER A 64 -13.09 -25.74 2.37
CA SER A 64 -14.26 -26.63 2.46
C SER A 64 -15.20 -26.50 1.25
N ASN A 65 -15.30 -25.31 0.67
CA ASN A 65 -16.15 -25.02 -0.48
C ASN A 65 -15.49 -25.35 -1.83
N SER A 66 -14.22 -25.80 -1.84
CA SER A 66 -13.45 -26.03 -3.07
C SER A 66 -13.20 -27.51 -3.30
N GLN A 67 -13.93 -28.07 -4.26
CA GLN A 67 -13.78 -29.46 -4.66
C GLN A 67 -12.85 -29.61 -5.88
N GLY A 68 -12.17 -30.76 -5.98
CA GLY A 68 -11.38 -31.11 -7.18
C GLY A 68 -9.99 -30.46 -7.27
N VAL A 69 -9.53 -29.76 -6.22
CA VAL A 69 -8.20 -29.15 -6.16
C VAL A 69 -7.37 -29.68 -5.00
N THR A 70 -6.05 -29.52 -5.10
CA THR A 70 -5.11 -29.78 -4.02
C THR A 70 -4.40 -28.49 -3.66
N VAL A 71 -4.59 -28.00 -2.44
CA VAL A 71 -3.87 -26.83 -1.93
C VAL A 71 -2.40 -27.20 -1.75
N LYS A 72 -1.50 -26.48 -2.44
CA LYS A 72 -0.04 -26.70 -2.42
C LYS A 72 0.71 -25.66 -1.63
N GLY A 73 0.19 -24.45 -1.59
CA GLY A 73 0.89 -23.35 -0.94
C GLY A 73 0.01 -22.20 -0.51
N ILE A 74 0.54 -21.42 0.42
CA ILE A 74 -0.06 -20.18 0.93
C ILE A 74 0.93 -19.06 0.67
N GLY A 75 0.48 -17.96 0.05
CA GLY A 75 1.23 -16.74 -0.12
C GLY A 75 0.63 -15.62 0.72
N LEU A 76 1.49 -14.81 1.31
CA LEU A 76 1.11 -13.78 2.27
C LEU A 76 1.37 -12.39 1.72
N THR A 77 0.45 -11.47 2.00
CA THR A 77 0.61 -10.03 1.82
C THR A 77 -0.15 -9.29 2.92
N GLY A 78 0.07 -8.02 3.07
CA GLY A 78 -0.68 -7.23 4.03
C GLY A 78 -0.15 -5.83 4.22
N GLN A 79 -0.80 -5.10 5.12
CA GLN A 79 -0.41 -3.75 5.51
C GLN A 79 1.05 -3.70 5.97
N TRP A 80 1.72 -2.62 5.62
CA TRP A 80 3.11 -2.36 5.97
C TRP A 80 3.27 -1.59 7.27
N SER A 81 4.53 -1.57 7.75
CA SER A 81 4.93 -0.78 8.92
C SER A 81 4.08 -1.10 10.15
N GLY A 82 3.71 -2.36 10.33
CA GLY A 82 3.15 -2.85 11.58
C GLY A 82 4.23 -3.48 12.46
N THR A 83 3.97 -3.55 13.77
CA THR A 83 4.93 -4.12 14.73
C THR A 83 4.21 -4.98 15.73
N VAL A 84 4.46 -6.28 15.68
CA VAL A 84 3.90 -7.29 16.58
C VAL A 84 5.02 -7.82 17.49
N PRO A 85 5.03 -7.51 18.79
CA PRO A 85 5.97 -8.13 19.74
C PRO A 85 5.50 -9.56 20.04
N VAL A 86 6.36 -10.55 19.81
CA VAL A 86 6.02 -11.97 20.03
C VAL A 86 7.02 -12.66 20.96
N ASP A 87 6.55 -13.70 21.63
CA ASP A 87 7.38 -14.61 22.42
C ASP A 87 8.04 -15.71 21.55
N ARG A 88 8.73 -16.66 22.19
CA ARG A 88 9.40 -17.78 21.51
C ARG A 88 8.44 -18.79 20.88
N ASN A 89 7.16 -18.79 21.26
CA ASN A 89 6.12 -19.66 20.69
C ASN A 89 5.43 -18.99 19.49
N GLY A 90 5.69 -17.69 19.26
CA GLY A 90 5.04 -16.86 18.26
C GLY A 90 3.72 -16.26 18.74
N ASP A 91 3.45 -16.30 20.05
CA ASP A 91 2.28 -15.66 20.62
C ASP A 91 2.54 -14.17 20.86
N ALA A 92 1.56 -13.35 20.50
CA ALA A 92 1.67 -11.90 20.70
C ALA A 92 1.67 -11.55 22.19
N LEU A 93 2.60 -10.68 22.58
CA LEU A 93 2.74 -10.21 23.95
C LEU A 93 1.86 -8.98 24.27
N GLY A 94 1.15 -8.47 23.28
CA GLY A 94 0.28 -7.32 23.37
C GLY A 94 -0.29 -6.95 22.00
N ASP A 95 -0.98 -5.82 21.94
CA ASP A 95 -1.51 -5.31 20.70
C ASP A 95 -0.40 -5.00 19.68
N ALA A 96 -0.70 -5.19 18.40
CA ALA A 96 0.14 -4.74 17.30
C ALA A 96 0.00 -3.22 17.13
N ILE A 97 1.13 -2.54 17.03
CA ILE A 97 1.17 -1.14 16.60
C ILE A 97 1.12 -1.14 15.08
N ILE A 98 0.21 -0.38 14.46
CA ILE A 98 0.05 -0.37 13.00
C ILE A 98 0.54 0.94 12.37
N TRP A 99 0.68 0.96 11.04
CA TRP A 99 1.22 2.07 10.23
C TRP A 99 0.58 3.45 10.47
N MET A 100 -0.60 3.50 11.09
CA MET A 100 -1.29 4.75 11.44
C MET A 100 -0.80 5.36 12.75
N ASP A 101 -0.08 4.59 13.58
CA ASP A 101 0.39 5.03 14.90
C ASP A 101 1.54 6.04 14.76
N THR A 102 1.44 7.14 15.50
CA THR A 102 2.45 8.22 15.46
C THR A 102 3.19 8.43 16.76
N ARG A 103 2.97 7.55 17.76
CA ARG A 103 3.56 7.71 19.09
C ARG A 103 5.09 7.66 19.10
N GLY A 104 5.69 6.98 18.10
CA GLY A 104 7.14 6.89 17.93
C GLY A 104 7.80 8.11 17.28
N SER A 105 7.08 9.20 17.01
CA SER A 105 7.60 10.40 16.35
C SER A 105 8.76 11.05 17.11
N LYS A 106 8.66 11.12 18.43
CA LYS A 106 9.71 11.69 19.29
C LYS A 106 11.01 10.88 19.24
N GLU A 107 10.90 9.57 19.25
CA GLU A 107 12.04 8.64 19.16
C GLU A 107 12.78 8.79 17.82
N ILE A 108 12.05 8.99 16.72
CA ILE A 108 12.65 9.24 15.42
C ILE A 108 13.27 10.64 15.35
N GLU A 109 12.62 11.66 15.88
CA GLU A 109 13.20 13.00 15.92
C GLU A 109 14.52 13.00 16.69
N GLU A 110 14.58 12.40 17.87
CA GLU A 110 15.80 12.26 18.66
C GLU A 110 16.89 11.44 17.93
N LEU A 111 16.48 10.33 17.28
CA LEU A 111 17.40 9.48 16.52
C LEU A 111 18.02 10.22 15.33
N THR A 112 17.22 11.02 14.62
CA THR A 112 17.61 11.61 13.34
C THR A 112 18.21 13.00 13.46
N SER A 113 17.90 13.76 14.52
CA SER A 113 18.34 15.14 14.72
C SER A 113 19.85 15.31 14.88
N GLY A 114 20.32 16.53 14.68
CA GLY A 114 21.72 16.94 14.91
C GLY A 114 22.22 17.98 13.88
N PHE A 115 23.45 18.45 14.08
CA PHE A 115 24.08 19.46 13.20
C PHE A 115 25.26 18.81 12.44
N PRO A 116 25.47 19.19 11.15
CA PRO A 116 24.61 20.00 10.29
C PRO A 116 23.31 19.26 9.92
N SER A 117 22.21 20.01 9.71
CA SER A 117 20.88 19.45 9.46
C SER A 117 20.38 19.73 8.02
N ILE A 118 19.74 18.71 7.41
CA ILE A 118 19.03 18.81 6.14
C ILE A 118 17.61 18.27 6.37
N SER A 119 16.60 19.09 6.17
CA SER A 119 15.18 18.71 6.36
C SER A 119 14.89 18.06 7.73
N GLY A 120 15.54 18.54 8.81
CA GLY A 120 15.39 17.98 10.16
C GLY A 120 16.30 16.81 10.48
N TYR A 121 16.99 16.22 9.51
CA TYR A 121 17.92 15.11 9.71
C TYR A 121 19.36 15.60 9.83
N ARG A 122 20.13 15.00 10.71
CA ARG A 122 21.58 15.16 10.70
C ARG A 122 22.16 14.64 9.38
N ALA A 123 22.92 15.47 8.69
CA ALA A 123 23.30 15.24 7.29
C ALA A 123 24.04 13.90 7.06
N ASP A 124 24.96 13.52 7.94
CA ASP A 124 25.71 12.26 7.82
C ASP A 124 24.81 11.02 7.98
N LYS A 125 23.86 11.08 8.93
CA LYS A 125 22.87 10.02 9.14
C LYS A 125 21.95 9.89 7.92
N LEU A 126 21.41 11.02 7.42
CA LEU A 126 20.55 11.04 6.23
C LEU A 126 21.25 10.43 5.02
N VAL A 127 22.50 10.85 4.73
CA VAL A 127 23.28 10.31 3.61
C VAL A 127 23.49 8.79 3.76
N ARG A 128 23.74 8.31 4.97
CA ARG A 128 23.91 6.89 5.24
C ARG A 128 22.62 6.12 4.97
N TRP A 129 21.47 6.59 5.46
CA TRP A 129 20.18 5.97 5.18
C TRP A 129 19.87 5.95 3.67
N LEU A 130 19.92 7.10 3.01
CA LEU A 130 19.63 7.20 1.58
C LEU A 130 20.52 6.26 0.75
N ARG A 131 21.80 6.22 1.07
CA ARG A 131 22.73 5.35 0.36
C ARG A 131 22.39 3.86 0.53
N LYS A 132 22.05 3.44 1.74
CA LYS A 132 21.80 2.04 2.09
C LYS A 132 20.36 1.61 1.75
N THR A 133 19.40 2.31 2.26
CA THR A 133 17.99 1.89 2.21
C THR A 133 17.22 2.47 1.01
N GLY A 134 17.57 3.66 0.54
CA GLY A 134 16.82 4.42 -0.46
C GLY A 134 15.83 5.41 0.13
N GLY A 135 15.70 5.48 1.44
CA GLY A 135 14.87 6.42 2.18
C GLY A 135 15.45 6.67 3.56
N ALA A 136 14.66 7.22 4.45
CA ALA A 136 15.01 7.42 5.86
C ALA A 136 13.76 7.30 6.73
N PRO A 137 13.88 7.00 8.04
CA PRO A 137 12.76 6.96 8.97
C PRO A 137 11.98 8.26 8.91
N THR A 138 10.65 8.18 8.88
CA THR A 138 9.80 9.38 8.77
C THR A 138 9.59 10.03 10.13
N HIS A 139 9.64 11.37 10.21
CA HIS A 139 9.37 12.10 11.45
C HIS A 139 7.94 11.94 11.96
N SER A 140 7.05 11.37 11.15
CA SER A 140 5.69 11.03 11.57
C SER A 140 5.64 9.90 12.61
N GLY A 141 6.71 9.10 12.74
CA GLY A 141 6.77 7.99 13.67
C GLY A 141 5.94 6.77 13.28
N LYS A 142 5.55 6.67 12.01
CA LYS A 142 4.68 5.61 11.48
C LYS A 142 5.42 4.35 11.02
N ASP A 143 6.73 4.32 11.12
CA ASP A 143 7.56 3.21 10.67
C ASP A 143 7.77 2.18 11.78
N SER A 144 7.98 0.91 11.41
CA SER A 144 8.26 -0.17 12.38
C SER A 144 9.46 0.13 13.26
N LEU A 145 10.47 0.86 12.76
CA LEU A 145 11.59 1.36 13.56
C LEU A 145 11.12 2.25 14.71
N ALA A 146 10.23 3.20 14.43
CA ALA A 146 9.66 4.11 15.41
C ALA A 146 8.88 3.37 16.49
N HIS A 147 8.08 2.38 16.08
CA HIS A 147 7.28 1.55 16.97
C HIS A 147 8.15 0.75 17.94
N ILE A 148 9.21 0.12 17.44
CA ILE A 148 10.16 -0.64 18.28
C ILE A 148 10.86 0.28 19.27
N LEU A 149 11.30 1.47 18.84
CA LEU A 149 11.94 2.45 19.71
C LEU A 149 10.98 2.99 20.76
N TYR A 150 9.73 3.24 20.38
CA TYR A 150 8.66 3.62 21.30
C TYR A 150 8.44 2.56 22.38
N ILE A 151 8.31 1.27 22.00
CA ILE A 151 8.18 0.15 22.95
C ILE A 151 9.41 0.10 23.87
N LYS A 152 10.62 0.16 23.31
CA LYS A 152 11.87 0.10 24.07
C LYS A 152 11.95 1.16 25.16
N ARG A 153 11.44 2.37 24.88
CA ARG A 153 11.48 3.50 25.81
C ARG A 153 10.34 3.48 26.81
N ASN A 154 9.12 3.19 26.37
CA ASN A 154 7.92 3.39 27.16
C ASN A 154 7.43 2.11 27.85
N ASP A 155 7.82 0.94 27.35
CA ASP A 155 7.61 -0.37 27.98
C ASP A 155 8.86 -1.27 27.86
N PRO A 156 9.93 -0.98 28.64
CA PRO A 156 11.15 -1.78 28.63
C PRO A 156 10.91 -3.26 28.98
N ASN A 157 9.91 -3.55 29.82
CA ASN A 157 9.59 -4.93 30.19
C ASN A 157 9.04 -5.72 28.99
N LEU A 158 8.15 -5.11 28.19
CA LEU A 158 7.68 -5.71 26.95
C LEU A 158 8.83 -5.89 25.96
N TYR A 159 9.68 -4.86 25.80
CA TYR A 159 10.86 -4.95 24.93
C TYR A 159 11.76 -6.13 25.29
N GLU A 160 12.09 -6.31 26.59
CA GLU A 160 12.96 -7.40 27.06
C GLU A 160 12.31 -8.78 26.86
N LYS A 161 11.00 -8.93 27.15
CA LYS A 161 10.26 -10.18 26.97
C LYS A 161 10.07 -10.55 25.49
N THR A 162 10.10 -9.56 24.59
CA THR A 162 9.91 -9.80 23.16
C THR A 162 11.05 -10.63 22.60
N PHE A 163 10.71 -11.78 22.04
CA PHE A 163 11.65 -12.61 21.29
C PHE A 163 11.91 -12.04 19.91
N LYS A 164 10.84 -11.69 19.16
CA LYS A 164 10.90 -11.07 17.83
C LYS A 164 9.87 -9.97 17.70
N PHE A 165 10.22 -8.91 16.96
CA PHE A 165 9.28 -7.94 16.41
C PHE A 165 8.97 -8.35 14.97
N LEU A 166 7.71 -8.62 14.66
CA LEU A 166 7.27 -9.09 13.34
C LEU A 166 6.38 -8.05 12.65
N GLU A 167 6.46 -7.98 11.33
CA GLU A 167 5.44 -7.32 10.51
C GLU A 167 4.12 -8.12 10.55
N PRO A 168 2.95 -7.51 10.28
CA PRO A 168 1.65 -8.18 10.40
C PRO A 168 1.56 -9.50 9.62
N LYS A 169 1.96 -9.52 8.33
CA LYS A 169 1.93 -10.76 7.54
C LYS A 169 2.94 -11.81 8.03
N ASP A 170 4.10 -11.36 8.56
CA ASP A 170 5.15 -12.24 9.04
C ASP A 170 4.75 -12.87 10.40
N TYR A 171 3.92 -12.17 11.19
CA TYR A 171 3.25 -12.74 12.36
C TYR A 171 2.32 -13.91 11.95
N ILE A 172 1.49 -13.72 10.91
CA ILE A 172 0.65 -14.81 10.39
C ILE A 172 1.52 -15.96 9.90
N ALA A 173 2.63 -15.70 9.18
CA ALA A 173 3.58 -16.73 8.77
C ALA A 173 4.14 -17.52 9.95
N ALA A 174 4.53 -16.83 11.03
CA ALA A 174 5.05 -17.45 12.25
C ALA A 174 3.98 -18.29 12.96
N LYS A 175 2.74 -17.81 13.05
CA LYS A 175 1.62 -18.58 13.62
C LYS A 175 1.33 -19.86 12.83
N LEU A 176 1.39 -19.77 11.48
CA LEU A 176 1.14 -20.91 10.59
C LEU A 176 2.26 -21.96 10.59
N THR A 177 3.54 -21.54 10.75
CA THR A 177 4.71 -22.40 10.52
C THR A 177 5.58 -22.64 11.75
N GLY A 178 5.57 -21.73 12.73
CA GLY A 178 6.51 -21.70 13.85
C GLY A 178 7.86 -21.06 13.52
N ASN A 179 8.06 -20.50 12.33
CA ASN A 179 9.31 -19.88 11.90
C ASN A 179 9.22 -18.35 11.88
N PHE A 180 10.26 -17.67 12.32
CA PHE A 180 10.32 -16.21 12.47
C PHE A 180 11.13 -15.61 11.32
N LYS A 181 10.52 -15.56 10.14
CA LYS A 181 11.10 -15.02 8.90
C LYS A 181 10.28 -13.84 8.40
N GLY A 182 10.93 -12.85 7.80
CA GLY A 182 10.30 -11.66 7.24
C GLY A 182 10.82 -11.38 5.83
N SER A 183 9.93 -11.01 4.91
CA SER A 183 10.34 -10.67 3.56
C SER A 183 11.10 -9.34 3.54
N TRP A 184 12.16 -9.29 2.77
CA TRP A 184 13.07 -8.16 2.72
C TRP A 184 12.43 -6.85 2.23
N ASP A 185 11.38 -6.89 1.40
CA ASP A 185 10.64 -5.73 0.96
C ASP A 185 9.86 -5.06 2.11
N ASN A 186 9.23 -5.87 2.99
CA ASN A 186 8.62 -5.37 4.22
C ASN A 186 9.67 -4.84 5.20
N LEU A 187 10.75 -5.60 5.41
CA LEU A 187 11.83 -5.21 6.32
C LEU A 187 12.59 -3.96 5.84
N ALA A 188 12.49 -3.60 4.56
CA ALA A 188 13.06 -2.36 4.04
C ALA A 188 12.53 -1.10 4.77
N LEU A 189 11.27 -1.13 5.23
CA LEU A 189 10.64 -0.04 5.97
C LEU A 189 11.04 0.01 7.46
N LEU A 190 11.81 -0.95 7.94
CA LEU A 190 12.51 -0.85 9.22
C LEU A 190 13.71 0.10 9.16
N TRP A 191 14.08 0.57 7.96
CA TRP A 191 15.22 1.46 7.71
C TRP A 191 16.56 0.96 8.27
N SER A 192 16.69 -0.36 8.40
CA SER A 192 17.87 -1.03 8.96
C SER A 192 18.47 -2.07 8.02
N THR A 193 18.06 -2.06 6.74
CA THR A 193 18.53 -2.98 5.71
C THR A 193 19.45 -2.31 4.68
N ASP A 194 20.34 -3.07 4.08
CA ASP A 194 21.12 -2.66 2.91
C ASP A 194 20.37 -3.08 1.63
N ASN A 195 19.72 -2.11 1.00
CA ASN A 195 18.85 -2.30 -0.17
C ASN A 195 19.59 -2.02 -1.50
N ARG A 196 20.93 -1.98 -1.50
CA ARG A 196 21.70 -1.64 -2.71
C ARG A 196 21.72 -2.77 -3.73
N ASP A 197 21.58 -4.00 -3.28
CA ASP A 197 21.44 -5.18 -4.15
C ASP A 197 20.05 -5.80 -3.94
N ALA A 198 19.19 -5.66 -4.94
CA ALA A 198 17.83 -6.20 -4.92
C ALA A 198 17.78 -7.74 -4.99
N ASN A 199 18.90 -8.42 -5.20
CA ASN A 199 19.01 -9.88 -5.13
C ASN A 199 19.42 -10.38 -3.74
N ASN A 200 19.95 -9.49 -2.89
CA ASN A 200 20.50 -9.84 -1.58
C ASN A 200 20.34 -8.71 -0.57
N VAL A 201 19.09 -8.46 -0.16
CA VAL A 201 18.79 -7.49 0.89
C VAL A 201 19.01 -8.12 2.26
N THR A 202 19.85 -7.48 3.07
CA THR A 202 20.22 -7.96 4.42
C THR A 202 20.19 -6.82 5.43
N TYR A 203 20.16 -7.12 6.71
CA TYR A 203 20.36 -6.10 7.75
C TYR A 203 21.74 -5.47 7.65
N ASP A 204 21.84 -4.15 7.87
CA ASP A 204 23.09 -3.40 7.97
C ASP A 204 23.43 -3.16 9.43
N ASP A 205 24.52 -3.75 9.90
CA ASP A 205 24.94 -3.66 11.31
C ASP A 205 25.17 -2.22 11.77
N GLY A 206 25.60 -1.35 10.85
CA GLY A 206 25.81 0.05 11.17
C GLY A 206 24.51 0.86 11.29
N LEU A 207 23.45 0.49 10.56
CA LEU A 207 22.12 1.08 10.73
C LEU A 207 21.47 0.54 12.02
N LEU A 208 21.63 -0.74 12.31
CA LEU A 208 21.17 -1.35 13.57
C LEU A 208 21.85 -0.71 14.78
N ALA A 209 23.17 -0.56 14.75
CA ALA A 209 23.92 0.11 15.81
C ALA A 209 23.49 1.57 16.00
N MET A 210 23.21 2.28 14.90
CA MET A 210 22.72 3.66 14.92
C MET A 210 21.32 3.79 15.55
N SER A 211 20.43 2.83 15.27
CA SER A 211 19.09 2.79 15.86
C SER A 211 19.06 2.20 17.28
N GLY A 212 20.09 1.45 17.65
CA GLY A 212 20.16 0.76 18.93
C GLY A 212 19.17 -0.42 19.06
N ILE A 213 18.71 -0.99 17.92
CA ILE A 213 17.89 -2.20 17.89
C ILE A 213 18.81 -3.42 17.81
N LEU A 214 18.53 -4.41 18.65
CA LEU A 214 19.26 -5.66 18.66
C LEU A 214 18.81 -6.57 17.51
N ARG A 215 19.77 -7.07 16.72
CA ARG A 215 19.48 -7.94 15.57
C ARG A 215 18.73 -9.20 15.95
N GLU A 216 19.02 -9.78 17.12
CA GLU A 216 18.36 -10.98 17.64
C GLU A 216 16.86 -10.79 17.91
N LYS A 217 16.38 -9.55 18.04
CA LYS A 217 14.96 -9.22 18.19
C LYS A 217 14.22 -9.06 16.85
N LEU A 218 14.92 -9.19 15.74
CA LEU A 218 14.35 -9.09 14.39
C LEU A 218 14.22 -10.48 13.74
N PRO A 219 13.25 -10.69 12.81
CA PRO A 219 13.14 -11.94 12.09
C PRO A 219 14.35 -12.17 11.17
N GLU A 220 14.51 -13.40 10.68
CA GLU A 220 15.42 -13.68 9.58
C GLU A 220 14.91 -13.02 8.29
N ALA A 221 15.76 -12.23 7.63
CA ALA A 221 15.43 -11.59 6.36
C ALA A 221 15.53 -12.60 5.21
N VAL A 222 14.42 -12.80 4.49
CA VAL A 222 14.34 -13.78 3.40
C VAL A 222 13.77 -13.16 2.12
N LYS A 223 13.96 -13.86 1.01
CA LYS A 223 13.35 -13.49 -0.28
C LYS A 223 11.83 -13.56 -0.20
N PRO A 224 11.10 -12.67 -0.87
CA PRO A 224 9.63 -12.75 -0.94
C PRO A 224 9.11 -14.08 -1.51
N THR A 225 9.91 -14.75 -2.35
CA THR A 225 9.59 -16.06 -2.95
C THR A 225 10.03 -17.25 -2.09
N GLU A 226 10.63 -17.03 -0.92
CA GLU A 226 11.15 -18.11 -0.09
C GLU A 226 10.03 -18.86 0.62
N VAL A 227 10.14 -20.19 0.66
CA VAL A 227 9.30 -21.03 1.51
C VAL A 227 9.75 -20.85 2.96
N VAL A 228 8.91 -20.23 3.77
CA VAL A 228 9.22 -19.94 5.18
C VAL A 228 8.92 -21.12 6.10
N GLY A 229 8.17 -22.11 5.64
CA GLY A 229 7.87 -23.35 6.37
C GLY A 229 6.75 -24.15 5.75
N THR A 230 6.43 -25.27 6.41
CA THR A 230 5.22 -26.07 6.16
C THR A 230 4.21 -25.73 7.24
N LEU A 231 2.92 -25.83 6.95
CA LEU A 231 1.88 -25.65 7.95
C LEU A 231 2.13 -26.55 9.17
N LYS A 232 1.93 -26.01 10.37
CA LYS A 232 1.88 -26.81 11.60
C LYS A 232 0.83 -27.91 11.48
N ALA A 233 1.09 -29.07 12.07
CA ALA A 233 0.21 -30.23 11.99
C ALA A 233 -1.23 -29.93 12.46
N GLU A 234 -1.38 -29.12 13.49
CA GLU A 234 -2.67 -28.69 14.02
C GLU A 234 -3.47 -27.84 13.02
N VAL A 235 -2.78 -26.92 12.33
CA VAL A 235 -3.39 -26.06 11.29
C VAL A 235 -3.78 -26.91 10.07
N ALA A 236 -2.87 -27.76 9.60
CA ALA A 236 -3.13 -28.65 8.47
C ALA A 236 -4.31 -29.59 8.73
N LYS A 237 -4.38 -30.15 9.94
CA LYS A 237 -5.49 -31.00 10.39
C LYS A 237 -6.82 -30.22 10.41
N ARG A 238 -6.82 -29.00 10.96
CA ARG A 238 -8.02 -28.15 11.02
C ARG A 238 -8.57 -27.84 9.63
N LEU A 239 -7.67 -27.58 8.66
CA LEU A 239 -8.05 -27.30 7.28
C LEU A 239 -8.32 -28.54 6.42
N GLY A 240 -8.01 -29.76 6.88
CA GLY A 240 -8.12 -30.97 6.09
C GLY A 240 -7.15 -31.01 4.90
N VAL A 241 -5.97 -30.44 5.02
CA VAL A 241 -4.93 -30.37 3.97
C VAL A 241 -3.63 -31.01 4.43
N GLU A 242 -2.79 -31.41 3.48
CA GLU A 242 -1.50 -32.07 3.78
C GLU A 242 -0.36 -31.38 2.99
N ASP A 243 0.81 -31.30 3.62
CA ASP A 243 2.07 -30.82 3.06
C ASP A 243 1.99 -29.42 2.37
N VAL A 244 1.18 -28.54 2.92
CA VAL A 244 1.03 -27.18 2.38
C VAL A 244 2.21 -26.32 2.82
N LYS A 245 2.88 -25.70 1.86
CA LYS A 245 4.01 -24.80 2.09
C LYS A 245 3.54 -23.35 2.25
N VAL A 246 4.18 -22.60 3.13
CA VAL A 246 3.94 -21.16 3.30
C VAL A 246 5.10 -20.41 2.66
N VAL A 247 4.80 -19.52 1.73
CA VAL A 247 5.76 -18.62 1.06
C VAL A 247 5.68 -17.24 1.72
N SER A 248 6.82 -16.62 1.93
CA SER A 248 6.94 -15.32 2.62
C SER A 248 6.00 -14.26 2.04
N GLY A 249 5.87 -14.21 0.72
CA GLY A 249 5.11 -13.18 0.04
C GLY A 249 5.76 -11.80 0.15
N CYS A 250 5.01 -10.75 -0.16
CA CYS A 250 5.50 -9.38 -0.15
C CYS A 250 4.43 -8.41 0.36
N GLY A 251 4.80 -7.15 0.57
CA GLY A 251 3.87 -6.09 0.96
C GLY A 251 2.78 -5.85 -0.08
N ASP A 252 1.70 -5.22 0.33
CA ASP A 252 0.48 -5.01 -0.47
C ASP A 252 0.74 -4.27 -1.80
N VAL A 253 1.60 -3.25 -1.81
CA VAL A 253 1.96 -2.51 -3.04
C VAL A 253 2.62 -3.43 -4.07
N ALA A 254 3.61 -4.23 -3.67
CA ALA A 254 4.29 -5.16 -4.57
C ALA A 254 3.36 -6.30 -5.02
N CYS A 255 2.53 -6.84 -4.10
CA CYS A 255 1.52 -7.84 -4.45
C CYS A 255 0.42 -7.29 -5.37
N SER A 256 0.02 -6.02 -5.23
CA SER A 256 -0.95 -5.40 -6.14
C SER A 256 -0.42 -5.26 -7.57
N LEU A 257 0.87 -4.93 -7.74
CA LEU A 257 1.54 -4.96 -9.04
C LEU A 257 1.47 -6.35 -9.67
N ILE A 258 1.90 -7.37 -8.92
CA ILE A 258 1.92 -8.76 -9.39
C ILE A 258 0.50 -9.23 -9.73
N GLY A 259 -0.46 -8.99 -8.83
CA GLY A 259 -1.85 -9.38 -9.00
C GLY A 259 -2.59 -8.66 -10.13
N SER A 260 -2.05 -7.53 -10.57
CA SER A 260 -2.55 -6.77 -11.73
C SER A 260 -1.82 -7.12 -13.04
N GLY A 261 -0.93 -8.12 -13.04
CA GLY A 261 -0.13 -8.50 -14.20
C GLY A 261 1.03 -7.54 -14.51
N CYS A 262 1.33 -6.59 -13.62
CA CYS A 262 2.40 -5.60 -13.80
C CYS A 262 3.76 -6.16 -13.33
N THR A 263 4.19 -7.29 -13.90
CA THR A 263 5.44 -7.97 -13.53
C THR A 263 6.67 -7.51 -14.33
N ASP A 264 6.47 -6.77 -15.42
CA ASP A 264 7.55 -6.22 -16.23
C ASP A 264 8.00 -4.85 -15.71
N ASP A 265 9.26 -4.51 -16.00
CA ASP A 265 9.79 -3.18 -15.70
C ASP A 265 8.98 -2.09 -16.41
N PHE A 266 8.63 -1.04 -15.67
CA PHE A 266 7.88 0.15 -16.11
C PHE A 266 6.39 -0.10 -16.47
N ARG A 267 5.89 -1.34 -16.38
CA ARG A 267 4.46 -1.60 -16.46
C ARG A 267 3.81 -1.07 -15.17
N SER A 268 3.02 -0.02 -15.32
CA SER A 268 2.60 0.80 -14.17
C SER A 268 1.18 0.49 -13.74
N LEU A 269 0.94 0.56 -12.45
CA LEU A 269 -0.36 0.37 -11.79
C LEU A 269 -0.77 1.66 -11.07
N ILE A 270 -2.03 2.07 -11.26
CA ILE A 270 -2.74 2.97 -10.35
C ILE A 270 -3.60 2.11 -9.43
N TYR A 271 -3.32 2.15 -8.15
CA TYR A 271 -4.20 1.55 -7.15
C TYR A 271 -5.13 2.62 -6.57
N MET A 272 -6.44 2.33 -6.56
CA MET A 272 -7.49 3.24 -6.12
C MET A 272 -8.21 2.66 -4.89
N GLY A 273 -7.66 2.97 -3.72
CA GLY A 273 -8.24 2.68 -2.41
C GLY A 273 -8.73 3.94 -1.71
N THR A 274 -8.71 3.95 -0.38
CA THR A 274 -8.92 5.15 0.45
C THR A 274 -7.91 6.24 0.08
N SER A 275 -6.62 5.87 0.01
CA SER A 275 -5.52 6.58 -0.66
C SER A 275 -5.31 6.02 -2.07
N SER A 276 -4.36 6.56 -2.82
CA SER A 276 -3.94 6.01 -4.10
C SER A 276 -2.41 6.00 -4.23
N TRP A 277 -1.91 5.16 -5.08
CA TRP A 277 -0.51 5.19 -5.49
C TRP A 277 -0.37 4.86 -6.96
N ILE A 278 0.70 5.40 -7.56
CA ILE A 278 1.17 5.00 -8.88
C ILE A 278 2.50 4.32 -8.70
N THR A 279 2.59 3.08 -9.13
CA THR A 279 3.76 2.23 -8.90
C THR A 279 4.11 1.41 -10.14
N ALA A 280 5.36 0.99 -10.23
CA ALA A 280 5.88 0.09 -11.27
C ALA A 280 7.12 -0.61 -10.76
N HIS A 281 7.43 -1.80 -11.27
CA HIS A 281 8.75 -2.39 -11.09
C HIS A 281 9.80 -1.64 -11.91
N VAL A 282 10.99 -1.46 -11.32
CA VAL A 282 12.13 -0.80 -11.96
C VAL A 282 13.44 -1.54 -11.65
N PRO A 283 14.43 -1.52 -12.58
CA PRO A 283 15.68 -2.23 -12.39
C PRO A 283 16.75 -1.44 -11.61
N PHE A 284 16.37 -0.34 -10.97
CA PHE A 284 17.33 0.57 -10.31
C PHE A 284 16.84 1.06 -8.96
N LYS A 285 17.79 1.33 -8.06
CA LYS A 285 17.58 2.04 -6.80
C LYS A 285 17.78 3.54 -7.00
N LYS A 286 16.76 4.34 -6.74
CA LYS A 286 16.79 5.80 -6.87
C LYS A 286 15.89 6.44 -5.82
N THR A 287 16.21 7.67 -5.41
CA THR A 287 15.41 8.46 -4.47
C THR A 287 15.31 9.90 -4.96
N ASP A 288 14.12 10.45 -4.92
CA ASP A 288 13.83 11.87 -5.14
C ASP A 288 13.19 12.44 -3.87
N LEU A 289 14.03 13.06 -3.04
CA LEU A 289 13.61 13.65 -1.76
C LEU A 289 12.67 14.84 -1.93
N PHE A 290 12.76 15.57 -3.06
CA PHE A 290 11.95 16.76 -3.26
C PHE A 290 10.50 16.42 -3.61
N HIS A 291 10.27 15.23 -4.16
CA HIS A 291 8.93 14.79 -4.57
C HIS A 291 8.43 13.61 -3.74
N ASN A 292 9.17 13.20 -2.70
CA ASN A 292 8.85 12.07 -1.85
C ASN A 292 8.59 10.77 -2.65
N ILE A 293 9.50 10.46 -3.57
CA ILE A 293 9.48 9.25 -4.41
C ILE A 293 10.77 8.47 -4.22
N ALA A 294 10.65 7.18 -3.97
CA ALA A 294 11.79 6.28 -3.86
C ALA A 294 11.52 4.96 -4.57
N SER A 295 12.58 4.27 -4.98
CA SER A 295 12.50 2.87 -5.36
C SER A 295 13.00 1.99 -4.21
N LEU A 296 12.11 1.09 -3.74
CA LEU A 296 12.34 0.16 -2.63
C LEU A 296 12.41 -1.27 -3.15
N PRO A 297 13.05 -2.21 -2.44
CA PRO A 297 13.10 -3.62 -2.84
C PRO A 297 11.71 -4.17 -3.13
N SER A 298 11.59 -4.92 -4.21
CA SER A 298 10.31 -5.46 -4.69
C SER A 298 10.05 -6.88 -4.20
N GLY A 299 8.80 -7.33 -4.32
CA GLY A 299 8.39 -8.72 -4.27
C GLY A 299 9.04 -9.60 -5.36
N ILE A 300 9.53 -9.00 -6.45
CA ILE A 300 10.30 -9.69 -7.49
C ILE A 300 11.80 -9.54 -7.19
N PRO A 301 12.52 -10.63 -6.88
CA PRO A 301 13.97 -10.57 -6.66
C PRO A 301 14.72 -9.93 -7.83
N GLY A 302 15.68 -9.08 -7.53
CA GLY A 302 16.43 -8.33 -8.53
C GLY A 302 15.74 -7.08 -9.07
N ARG A 303 14.60 -6.70 -8.50
CA ARG A 303 13.84 -5.51 -8.86
C ARG A 303 13.57 -4.63 -7.65
N TYR A 304 13.29 -3.38 -7.95
CA TYR A 304 12.68 -2.41 -7.02
C TYR A 304 11.27 -2.08 -7.51
N PHE A 305 10.47 -1.46 -6.68
CA PHE A 305 9.22 -0.85 -7.09
C PHE A 305 9.23 0.63 -6.68
N ILE A 306 8.46 1.45 -7.39
CA ILE A 306 8.33 2.88 -7.10
C ILE A 306 7.36 3.05 -5.95
N ALA A 307 7.81 3.59 -4.83
CA ALA A 307 6.97 4.05 -3.74
C ALA A 307 6.61 5.52 -3.97
N ALA A 308 5.36 5.77 -4.35
CA ALA A 308 4.80 7.09 -4.65
C ALA A 308 3.31 7.10 -4.30
N GLU A 309 2.97 7.59 -3.12
CA GLU A 309 1.64 7.52 -2.54
C GLU A 309 1.00 8.91 -2.42
N GLN A 310 -0.29 8.98 -2.70
CA GLN A 310 -1.14 10.15 -2.48
C GLN A 310 -2.09 9.90 -1.32
N GLU A 311 -2.24 10.89 -0.44
CA GLU A 311 -2.94 10.75 0.84
C GLU A 311 -4.44 10.50 0.66
N ASN A 312 -5.05 11.11 -0.36
CA ASN A 312 -6.49 11.08 -0.55
C ASN A 312 -6.88 10.64 -1.96
N ALA A 313 -7.78 9.66 -2.05
CA ALA A 313 -8.37 9.20 -3.30
C ALA A 313 -9.89 8.96 -3.14
N CYS A 314 -10.32 7.72 -2.95
CA CYS A 314 -11.75 7.40 -2.81
C CYS A 314 -12.37 7.97 -1.53
N ASN A 315 -11.58 8.19 -0.46
CA ASN A 315 -12.08 8.87 0.74
C ASN A 315 -12.58 10.29 0.46
N SER A 316 -12.07 10.96 -0.57
CA SER A 316 -12.59 12.27 -1.01
C SER A 316 -14.04 12.17 -1.45
N MET A 317 -14.40 11.11 -2.19
CA MET A 317 -15.77 10.85 -2.60
C MET A 317 -16.64 10.46 -1.41
N GLU A 318 -16.12 9.64 -0.49
CA GLU A 318 -16.82 9.27 0.75
C GLU A 318 -17.17 10.51 1.58
N PHE A 319 -16.21 11.41 1.75
CA PHE A 319 -16.38 12.65 2.48
C PHE A 319 -17.43 13.56 1.83
N VAL A 320 -17.30 13.83 0.53
CA VAL A 320 -18.21 14.74 -0.18
C VAL A 320 -19.61 14.16 -0.30
N SER A 321 -19.76 12.85 -0.59
CA SER A 321 -21.08 12.21 -0.63
C SER A 321 -21.78 12.26 0.74
N SER A 322 -21.03 12.09 1.83
CA SER A 322 -21.58 12.27 3.19
C SER A 322 -22.08 13.69 3.43
N LEU A 323 -21.33 14.72 3.02
CA LEU A 323 -21.75 16.12 3.12
C LEU A 323 -23.02 16.41 2.31
N LEU A 324 -23.22 15.72 1.18
CA LEU A 324 -24.39 15.85 0.32
C LEU A 324 -25.59 14.99 0.77
N GLY A 325 -25.44 14.20 1.85
CA GLY A 325 -26.45 13.30 2.36
C GLY A 325 -26.68 12.06 1.48
N ILE A 326 -25.69 11.68 0.64
CA ILE A 326 -25.76 10.50 -0.21
C ILE A 326 -25.25 9.29 0.59
N SER A 327 -26.17 8.35 0.88
CA SER A 327 -25.91 7.16 1.70
C SER A 327 -26.80 6.00 1.23
N GLY A 328 -26.63 4.81 1.81
CA GLY A 328 -27.42 3.62 1.47
C GLY A 328 -26.63 2.62 0.62
N GLU A 329 -27.28 1.48 0.31
CA GLU A 329 -26.66 0.37 -0.44
C GLU A 329 -26.41 0.74 -1.90
N ASP A 330 -27.23 1.58 -2.49
CA ASP A 330 -27.16 2.07 -3.87
C ASP A 330 -26.28 3.32 -4.06
N LYS A 331 -25.62 3.79 -2.99
CA LYS A 331 -24.80 5.01 -2.96
C LYS A 331 -23.87 5.16 -4.16
N TYR A 332 -23.16 4.11 -4.53
CA TYR A 332 -22.20 4.19 -5.64
C TYR A 332 -22.88 4.30 -7.01
N SER A 333 -24.05 3.68 -7.19
CA SER A 333 -24.88 3.86 -8.39
C SER A 333 -25.41 5.28 -8.50
N VAL A 334 -25.85 5.86 -7.39
CA VAL A 334 -26.29 7.26 -7.33
C VAL A 334 -25.13 8.21 -7.69
N ILE A 335 -23.96 8.01 -7.11
CA ILE A 335 -22.74 8.80 -7.40
C ILE A 335 -22.38 8.71 -8.90
N GLU A 336 -22.37 7.50 -9.47
CA GLU A 336 -22.07 7.25 -10.89
C GLU A 336 -23.05 7.99 -11.81
N ASN A 337 -24.35 7.88 -11.54
CA ASN A 337 -25.40 8.54 -12.32
C ASN A 337 -25.32 10.07 -12.23
N MET A 338 -25.11 10.61 -11.03
CA MET A 338 -24.95 12.05 -10.83
C MET A 338 -23.72 12.56 -11.60
N ALA A 339 -22.56 11.93 -11.41
CA ALA A 339 -21.34 12.35 -12.11
C ALA A 339 -21.47 12.25 -13.63
N SER A 340 -22.16 11.22 -14.15
CA SER A 340 -22.39 11.04 -15.59
C SER A 340 -23.27 12.13 -16.18
N SER A 341 -24.20 12.72 -15.40
CA SER A 341 -25.08 13.78 -15.87
C SER A 341 -24.45 15.17 -15.88
N SER A 342 -23.25 15.33 -15.31
CA SER A 342 -22.46 16.55 -15.40
C SER A 342 -21.53 16.49 -16.62
N GLN A 343 -21.30 17.65 -17.25
CA GLN A 343 -20.35 17.74 -18.37
C GLN A 343 -18.90 17.62 -17.89
N PRO A 344 -17.98 17.11 -18.74
CA PRO A 344 -16.54 17.12 -18.47
C PRO A 344 -16.02 18.51 -18.13
N GLY A 345 -15.13 18.59 -17.10
CA GLY A 345 -14.65 19.85 -16.55
C GLY A 345 -15.62 20.49 -15.54
N SER A 346 -16.73 19.78 -15.16
CA SER A 346 -17.64 20.16 -14.05
C SER A 346 -18.06 21.63 -14.07
N ARG A 347 -18.28 22.23 -15.26
CA ARG A 347 -18.55 23.67 -15.47
C ARG A 347 -17.48 24.58 -14.88
N GLY A 348 -16.22 24.14 -14.88
CA GLY A 348 -15.08 24.88 -14.32
C GLY A 348 -14.94 24.76 -12.80
N LEU A 349 -15.80 24.01 -12.13
CA LEU A 349 -15.65 23.67 -10.72
C LEU A 349 -14.50 22.67 -10.54
N MET A 350 -13.52 23.03 -9.72
CA MET A 350 -12.36 22.18 -9.44
C MET A 350 -12.37 21.72 -8.00
N PHE A 351 -12.21 20.42 -7.77
CA PHE A 351 -11.98 19.86 -6.44
C PHE A 351 -10.49 19.64 -6.19
N LEU A 352 -10.04 20.01 -5.01
CA LEU A 352 -8.67 19.85 -4.53
C LEU A 352 -8.68 18.74 -3.47
N PRO A 353 -8.11 17.55 -3.74
CA PRO A 353 -8.30 16.36 -2.88
C PRO A 353 -7.46 16.35 -1.60
N TRP A 354 -6.76 17.42 -1.25
CA TRP A 354 -5.80 17.47 -0.15
C TRP A 354 -6.46 17.60 1.23
N LEU A 355 -7.47 16.79 1.51
CA LEU A 355 -8.28 16.87 2.74
C LEU A 355 -7.47 16.62 4.02
N PHE A 356 -6.37 15.86 3.91
CA PHE A 356 -5.47 15.53 5.03
C PHE A 356 -3.99 15.79 4.71
N GLY A 357 -3.70 16.84 3.94
CA GLY A 357 -2.36 17.06 3.41
C GLY A 357 -2.09 16.24 2.14
N GLU A 358 -0.84 16.19 1.72
CA GLU A 358 -0.39 15.37 0.59
C GLU A 358 1.02 14.82 0.83
N ARG A 359 1.31 13.61 0.28
CA ARG A 359 2.62 12.95 0.37
C ARG A 359 3.45 13.11 -0.88
N ALA A 360 2.89 12.82 -2.06
CA ALA A 360 3.56 12.92 -3.35
C ALA A 360 2.62 13.49 -4.42
N PRO A 361 3.14 14.32 -5.34
CA PRO A 361 4.53 14.70 -5.57
C PRO A 361 5.04 15.88 -4.73
N VAL A 362 4.32 16.26 -3.70
CA VAL A 362 4.71 17.32 -2.74
C VAL A 362 4.42 16.82 -1.33
N GLU A 363 5.42 16.78 -0.48
CA GLU A 363 5.23 16.46 0.92
C GLU A 363 4.78 17.75 1.65
N ASP A 364 3.45 17.87 1.83
CA ASP A 364 2.85 19.04 2.45
C ASP A 364 1.70 18.65 3.40
N PRO A 365 2.01 18.44 4.70
CA PRO A 365 0.99 18.07 5.68
C PRO A 365 0.03 19.22 6.05
N TYR A 366 0.33 20.43 5.63
CA TYR A 366 -0.42 21.65 5.98
C TYR A 366 -1.41 22.08 4.90
N ILE A 367 -1.28 21.57 3.67
CA ILE A 367 -2.26 21.88 2.63
C ILE A 367 -3.62 21.31 2.97
N ARG A 368 -4.69 21.99 2.57
CA ARG A 368 -6.06 21.50 2.71
C ARG A 368 -6.79 21.63 1.39
N GLY A 369 -7.70 20.67 1.18
CA GLY A 369 -8.55 20.58 0.02
C GLY A 369 -9.80 21.42 0.10
N GLY A 370 -10.59 21.35 -0.95
CA GLY A 370 -11.85 22.08 -1.08
C GLY A 370 -12.29 22.26 -2.52
N PHE A 371 -13.33 23.05 -2.71
CA PHE A 371 -13.83 23.40 -4.03
C PHE A 371 -13.32 24.78 -4.42
N TYR A 372 -12.79 24.89 -5.64
CA TYR A 372 -12.33 26.14 -6.22
C TYR A 372 -13.19 26.50 -7.42
N ASN A 373 -13.50 27.81 -7.56
CA ASN A 373 -14.36 28.36 -8.61
C ASN A 373 -15.83 27.88 -8.54
N LEU A 374 -16.35 27.64 -7.32
CA LEU A 374 -17.77 27.35 -7.11
C LEU A 374 -18.62 28.57 -7.47
N SER A 375 -19.70 28.36 -8.23
CA SER A 375 -20.64 29.41 -8.65
C SER A 375 -22.08 28.98 -8.40
N LEU A 376 -23.03 29.91 -8.52
CA LEU A 376 -24.47 29.62 -8.40
C LEU A 376 -25.00 28.74 -9.54
N GLU A 377 -24.24 28.54 -10.62
CA GLU A 377 -24.62 27.70 -11.75
C GLU A 377 -24.31 26.21 -11.51
N ASN A 378 -23.42 25.93 -10.53
CA ASN A 378 -23.03 24.56 -10.24
C ASN A 378 -24.15 23.80 -9.53
N LYS A 379 -24.32 22.55 -9.91
CA LYS A 379 -25.28 21.61 -9.35
C LYS A 379 -24.55 20.52 -8.53
N LYS A 380 -25.29 19.69 -7.81
CA LYS A 380 -24.73 18.55 -7.06
C LYS A 380 -23.95 17.59 -7.96
N GLU A 381 -24.42 17.41 -9.18
CA GLU A 381 -23.81 16.58 -10.22
C GLU A 381 -22.39 17.09 -10.57
N ASP A 382 -22.22 18.41 -10.69
CA ASP A 382 -20.93 19.04 -10.94
C ASP A 382 -19.99 18.86 -9.75
N VAL A 383 -20.53 18.97 -8.52
CA VAL A 383 -19.76 18.74 -7.29
C VAL A 383 -19.23 17.29 -7.25
N ILE A 384 -20.09 16.30 -7.50
CA ILE A 384 -19.69 14.88 -7.48
C ILE A 384 -18.67 14.58 -8.60
N ARG A 385 -18.91 15.08 -9.82
CA ARG A 385 -17.97 14.88 -10.93
C ARG A 385 -16.61 15.52 -10.66
N SER A 386 -16.59 16.75 -10.15
CA SER A 386 -15.34 17.47 -9.86
C SER A 386 -14.45 16.71 -8.87
N VAL A 387 -15.02 15.91 -7.96
CA VAL A 387 -14.24 15.06 -7.05
C VAL A 387 -13.48 13.97 -7.83
N MET A 388 -14.12 13.29 -8.78
CA MET A 388 -13.44 12.30 -9.63
C MET A 388 -12.33 12.96 -10.45
N GLU A 389 -12.63 14.11 -11.06
CA GLU A 389 -11.71 14.88 -11.89
C GLU A 389 -10.52 15.41 -11.07
N GLY A 390 -10.77 15.95 -9.85
CA GLY A 390 -9.73 16.45 -8.96
C GLY A 390 -8.76 15.38 -8.48
N VAL A 391 -9.25 14.18 -8.16
CA VAL A 391 -8.40 13.02 -7.82
C VAL A 391 -7.57 12.60 -9.05
N ALA A 392 -8.15 12.60 -10.24
CA ALA A 392 -7.43 12.28 -11.47
C ALA A 392 -6.36 13.35 -11.83
N LEU A 393 -6.65 14.64 -11.61
CA LEU A 393 -5.68 15.74 -11.78
C LEU A 393 -4.49 15.60 -10.82
N ASN A 394 -4.75 15.21 -9.57
CA ASN A 394 -3.70 14.93 -8.59
C ASN A 394 -2.83 13.74 -9.05
N SER A 395 -3.46 12.67 -9.56
CA SER A 395 -2.75 11.52 -10.12
C SER A 395 -1.96 11.88 -11.39
N LYS A 396 -2.45 12.81 -12.24
CA LYS A 396 -1.70 13.36 -13.37
C LYS A 396 -0.42 14.08 -12.92
N TRP A 397 -0.50 14.83 -11.84
CA TRP A 397 0.66 15.50 -11.27
C TRP A 397 1.71 14.49 -10.80
N LEU A 398 1.28 13.45 -10.08
CA LEU A 398 2.16 12.37 -9.64
C LEU A 398 2.77 11.61 -10.83
N LEU A 399 1.96 11.24 -11.83
CA LEU A 399 2.42 10.55 -13.03
C LEU A 399 3.52 11.31 -13.75
N GLY A 400 3.35 12.62 -13.96
CA GLY A 400 4.37 13.45 -14.60
C GLY A 400 5.70 13.50 -13.81
N THR A 401 5.63 13.37 -12.50
CA THR A 401 6.82 13.28 -11.64
C THR A 401 7.47 11.90 -11.73
N ILE A 402 6.68 10.83 -11.75
CA ILE A 402 7.19 9.45 -11.94
C ILE A 402 7.86 9.29 -13.32
N GLU A 403 7.28 9.87 -14.38
CA GLU A 403 7.90 9.86 -15.72
C GLU A 403 9.28 10.55 -15.72
N LYS A 404 9.42 11.68 -15.02
CA LYS A 404 10.72 12.35 -14.82
C LYS A 404 11.66 11.52 -13.96
N PHE A 405 11.15 10.89 -12.91
CA PHE A 405 11.93 10.02 -12.03
C PHE A 405 12.49 8.81 -12.77
N THR A 406 11.69 8.18 -13.62
CA THR A 406 12.08 6.99 -14.39
C THR A 406 12.80 7.32 -15.70
N GLY A 407 12.64 8.52 -16.23
CA GLY A 407 13.07 8.89 -17.58
C GLY A 407 12.27 8.18 -18.68
N LYS A 408 11.11 7.63 -18.36
CA LYS A 408 10.25 6.87 -19.26
C LYS A 408 8.85 7.48 -19.31
N ARG A 409 8.30 7.63 -20.52
CA ARG A 409 6.88 7.95 -20.70
C ARG A 409 6.06 6.67 -20.47
N ILE A 410 4.99 6.80 -19.69
CA ILE A 410 4.05 5.72 -19.39
C ILE A 410 2.81 5.93 -20.25
N ASN A 411 2.61 5.11 -21.27
CA ASN A 411 1.51 5.25 -22.22
C ASN A 411 0.25 4.50 -21.76
N GLU A 412 0.40 3.45 -20.99
CA GLU A 412 -0.67 2.60 -20.47
C GLU A 412 -0.49 2.43 -18.97
N LEU A 413 -1.58 2.54 -18.22
CA LEU A 413 -1.60 2.26 -16.79
C LEU A 413 -2.69 1.23 -16.48
N TYR A 414 -2.31 0.21 -15.74
CA TYR A 414 -3.26 -0.71 -15.14
C TYR A 414 -3.96 -0.01 -13.98
N MET A 415 -5.22 -0.38 -13.69
CA MET A 415 -5.97 0.18 -12.57
C MET A 415 -6.61 -0.93 -11.75
N SER A 416 -6.42 -0.87 -10.43
CA SER A 416 -7.01 -1.81 -9.47
C SER A 416 -7.47 -1.11 -8.20
N GLY A 417 -7.97 -1.88 -7.21
CA GLY A 417 -8.58 -1.35 -6.01
C GLY A 417 -10.08 -1.07 -6.16
N GLY A 418 -10.75 -0.75 -5.06
CA GLY A 418 -12.20 -0.54 -5.05
C GLY A 418 -12.69 0.59 -5.95
N GLY A 419 -11.88 1.64 -6.13
CA GLY A 419 -12.19 2.77 -7.00
C GLY A 419 -12.20 2.42 -8.48
N ALA A 420 -11.54 1.35 -8.90
CA ALA A 420 -11.52 0.89 -10.29
C ALA A 420 -12.83 0.23 -10.74
N LEU A 421 -13.76 -0.01 -9.82
CA LEU A 421 -15.10 -0.55 -10.15
C LEU A 421 -16.02 0.46 -10.85
N SER A 422 -15.71 1.76 -10.85
CA SER A 422 -16.48 2.79 -11.52
C SER A 422 -15.99 2.97 -12.97
N PRO A 423 -16.78 2.59 -13.99
CA PRO A 423 -16.44 2.79 -15.39
C PRO A 423 -16.22 4.27 -15.73
N LEU A 424 -17.05 5.15 -15.19
CA LEU A 424 -16.89 6.59 -15.38
C LEU A 424 -15.57 7.10 -14.84
N ARG A 425 -15.17 6.66 -13.63
CA ARG A 425 -13.87 7.05 -13.06
C ARG A 425 -12.71 6.59 -13.94
N ALA A 426 -12.73 5.36 -14.43
CA ALA A 426 -11.70 4.86 -15.34
C ALA A 426 -11.62 5.70 -16.63
N SER A 427 -12.76 6.07 -17.21
CA SER A 427 -12.85 6.98 -18.36
C SER A 427 -12.33 8.39 -18.03
N VAL A 428 -12.71 8.96 -16.87
CA VAL A 428 -12.20 10.26 -16.40
C VAL A 428 -10.68 10.21 -16.26
N PHE A 429 -10.13 9.13 -15.68
CA PHE A 429 -8.68 8.96 -15.57
C PHE A 429 -8.00 8.88 -16.95
N ALA A 430 -8.56 8.12 -17.89
CA ALA A 430 -8.02 8.05 -19.25
C ALA A 430 -7.96 9.46 -19.89
N ASN A 431 -9.06 10.21 -19.81
CA ASN A 431 -9.17 11.55 -20.39
C ASN A 431 -8.25 12.56 -19.70
N VAL A 432 -8.22 12.58 -18.35
CA VAL A 432 -7.38 13.51 -17.58
C VAL A 432 -5.92 13.21 -17.79
N LEU A 433 -5.50 11.95 -17.70
CA LEU A 433 -4.09 11.57 -17.84
C LEU A 433 -3.61 11.65 -19.32
N GLY A 434 -4.52 11.54 -20.29
CA GLY A 434 -4.17 11.37 -21.70
C GLY A 434 -3.40 10.07 -21.94
N ARG A 435 -3.83 8.98 -21.29
CA ARG A 435 -3.21 7.66 -21.30
C ARG A 435 -4.27 6.58 -21.35
N ASP A 436 -3.92 5.44 -21.93
CA ASP A 436 -4.75 4.25 -21.83
C ASP A 436 -4.84 3.78 -20.38
N ILE A 437 -6.07 3.49 -19.93
CA ILE A 437 -6.33 2.89 -18.62
C ILE A 437 -6.89 1.50 -18.83
N ARG A 438 -6.22 0.52 -18.25
CA ARG A 438 -6.58 -0.89 -18.31
C ARG A 438 -7.03 -1.38 -16.95
N VAL A 439 -8.33 -1.52 -16.76
CA VAL A 439 -8.90 -2.01 -15.49
C VAL A 439 -8.76 -3.53 -15.42
N VAL A 440 -8.19 -4.03 -14.33
CA VAL A 440 -8.06 -5.47 -14.10
C VAL A 440 -9.42 -6.08 -13.75
N ASN A 441 -9.61 -7.35 -14.08
CA ASN A 441 -10.75 -8.12 -13.61
C ASN A 441 -10.68 -8.24 -12.07
N ASP A 442 -11.83 -8.14 -11.40
CA ASP A 442 -11.92 -8.20 -9.93
C ASP A 442 -10.93 -7.29 -9.19
N PRO A 443 -10.95 -5.98 -9.43
CA PRO A 443 -9.90 -5.07 -8.96
C PRO A 443 -9.77 -5.01 -7.43
N ARG A 444 -10.79 -5.44 -6.67
CA ARG A 444 -10.73 -5.55 -5.20
C ARG A 444 -9.90 -6.71 -4.70
N TYR A 445 -9.67 -7.72 -5.55
CA TYR A 445 -8.99 -8.96 -5.19
C TYR A 445 -7.64 -9.14 -5.89
N SER A 446 -7.20 -8.18 -6.71
CA SER A 446 -5.92 -8.25 -7.42
C SER A 446 -4.75 -8.51 -6.46
N THR A 447 -4.68 -7.78 -5.34
CA THR A 447 -3.61 -7.92 -4.34
C THR A 447 -3.55 -9.33 -3.75
N VAL A 448 -4.68 -9.87 -3.31
CA VAL A 448 -4.73 -11.22 -2.72
C VAL A 448 -4.51 -12.32 -3.74
N ASN A 449 -4.95 -12.13 -4.99
CA ASN A 449 -4.63 -13.05 -6.09
C ASN A 449 -3.13 -13.02 -6.41
N GLY A 450 -2.50 -11.84 -6.34
CA GLY A 450 -1.04 -11.70 -6.42
C GLY A 450 -0.32 -12.50 -5.35
N ALA A 451 -0.81 -12.46 -4.11
CA ALA A 451 -0.25 -13.24 -3.01
C ALA A 451 -0.39 -14.75 -3.25
N ALA A 452 -1.54 -15.24 -3.72
CA ALA A 452 -1.72 -16.65 -4.08
C ALA A 452 -0.71 -17.09 -5.15
N MET A 453 -0.51 -16.27 -6.18
CA MET A 453 0.43 -16.59 -7.27
C MET A 453 1.90 -16.45 -6.84
N MET A 454 2.20 -15.62 -5.84
CA MET A 454 3.54 -15.63 -5.20
C MET A 454 3.85 -17.00 -4.58
N ALA A 455 2.86 -17.71 -4.02
CA ALA A 455 3.06 -19.07 -3.55
C ALA A 455 3.40 -20.02 -4.71
N ALA A 456 2.70 -19.92 -5.85
CA ALA A 456 3.00 -20.73 -7.03
C ALA A 456 4.42 -20.46 -7.56
N VAL A 457 4.86 -19.20 -7.57
CA VAL A 457 6.23 -18.83 -7.96
C VAL A 457 7.26 -19.34 -6.96
N GLY A 458 7.02 -19.16 -5.66
CA GLY A 458 7.93 -19.62 -4.60
C GLY A 458 8.11 -21.13 -4.58
N LEU A 459 7.11 -21.89 -5.00
CA LEU A 459 7.16 -23.35 -5.16
C LEU A 459 7.68 -23.80 -6.53
N GLY A 460 8.13 -22.87 -7.38
CA GLY A 460 8.68 -23.17 -8.71
C GLY A 460 7.66 -23.70 -9.72
N LYS A 461 6.36 -23.55 -9.45
CA LYS A 461 5.26 -23.98 -10.33
C LYS A 461 5.02 -22.99 -11.46
N LEU A 462 5.26 -21.70 -11.22
CA LEU A 462 5.16 -20.61 -12.19
C LEU A 462 6.41 -19.71 -12.08
N LYS A 463 6.60 -18.88 -13.10
CA LYS A 463 7.56 -17.78 -13.10
C LYS A 463 6.81 -16.45 -13.11
N PHE A 464 7.44 -15.35 -12.72
CA PHE A 464 6.83 -14.02 -12.79
C PHE A 464 6.36 -13.65 -14.20
N TYR A 465 7.07 -14.13 -15.23
CA TYR A 465 6.64 -13.95 -16.62
C TYR A 465 5.25 -14.53 -16.92
N ASP A 466 4.90 -15.66 -16.30
CA ASP A 466 3.62 -16.35 -16.49
C ASP A 466 2.45 -15.59 -15.85
N LEU A 467 2.74 -14.57 -15.03
CA LEU A 467 1.74 -13.76 -14.32
C LEU A 467 1.36 -12.46 -15.05
N ARG A 468 1.89 -12.22 -16.25
CA ARG A 468 1.64 -10.98 -17.02
C ARG A 468 0.18 -10.73 -17.37
N ASP A 469 -0.61 -11.78 -17.43
CA ASP A 469 -2.05 -11.77 -17.69
C ASP A 469 -2.90 -12.05 -16.45
N LEU A 470 -2.27 -12.11 -15.27
CA LEU A 470 -3.01 -12.18 -14.01
C LEU A 470 -3.81 -10.89 -13.84
N GLY A 471 -5.12 -11.01 -13.77
CA GLY A 471 -6.04 -9.86 -13.80
C GLY A 471 -6.80 -9.73 -15.11
N ALA A 472 -6.54 -10.59 -16.11
CA ALA A 472 -7.38 -10.68 -17.31
C ALA A 472 -8.74 -11.35 -17.00
N PRO A 473 -9.81 -11.09 -17.81
CA PRO A 473 -9.84 -10.14 -18.93
C PRO A 473 -9.78 -8.69 -18.45
N PHE A 474 -9.09 -7.83 -19.18
CA PHE A 474 -8.99 -6.40 -18.88
C PHE A 474 -10.13 -5.64 -19.58
N VAL A 475 -10.52 -4.50 -18.98
CA VAL A 475 -11.40 -3.52 -19.63
C VAL A 475 -10.58 -2.28 -19.93
N ASP A 476 -10.47 -1.95 -21.22
CA ASP A 476 -9.64 -0.85 -21.71
C ASP A 476 -10.46 0.43 -21.88
N TYR A 477 -9.91 1.56 -21.43
CA TYR A 477 -10.44 2.91 -21.58
C TYR A 477 -9.38 3.76 -22.28
N HIS A 478 -9.74 4.31 -23.44
CA HIS A 478 -8.88 5.16 -24.24
C HIS A 478 -9.20 6.63 -23.99
N PRO A 479 -8.20 7.52 -24.01
CA PRO A 479 -8.43 8.94 -23.85
C PRO A 479 -9.15 9.55 -25.05
N ASP A 480 -10.18 10.34 -24.79
CA ASP A 480 -10.72 11.29 -25.76
C ASP A 480 -9.82 12.53 -25.75
N MET A 481 -9.18 12.82 -26.88
CA MET A 481 -8.19 13.89 -26.99
C MET A 481 -8.81 15.29 -26.96
N GLU A 482 -10.09 15.46 -27.32
CA GLU A 482 -10.80 16.74 -27.16
C GLU A 482 -11.03 17.02 -25.68
N LEU A 483 -11.50 16.00 -24.92
CA LEU A 483 -11.65 16.11 -23.47
C LEU A 483 -10.29 16.26 -22.75
N ASN A 484 -9.27 15.58 -23.23
CA ASN A 484 -7.93 15.73 -22.68
C ASN A 484 -7.43 17.17 -22.76
N SER A 485 -7.72 17.88 -23.85
CA SER A 485 -7.36 19.31 -23.99
C SER A 485 -7.99 20.19 -22.91
N ILE A 486 -9.26 19.93 -22.54
CA ILE A 486 -9.92 20.63 -21.41
C ILE A 486 -9.17 20.39 -20.12
N TYR A 487 -8.83 19.14 -19.83
CA TYR A 487 -8.13 18.74 -18.60
C TYR A 487 -6.67 19.20 -18.55
N GLU A 488 -6.00 19.45 -19.69
CA GLU A 488 -4.66 20.07 -19.70
C GLU A 488 -4.69 21.50 -19.15
N ASP A 489 -5.72 22.27 -19.48
CA ASP A 489 -5.86 23.63 -18.95
C ASP A 489 -6.31 23.64 -17.49
N GLU A 490 -7.16 22.69 -17.10
CA GLU A 490 -7.51 22.49 -15.69
C GLU A 490 -6.30 22.08 -14.85
N PHE A 491 -5.46 21.19 -15.38
CA PHE A 491 -4.24 20.77 -14.69
C PHE A 491 -3.28 21.92 -14.42
N LYS A 492 -3.10 22.83 -15.37
CA LYS A 492 -2.29 24.04 -15.16
C LYS A 492 -2.83 24.89 -14.00
N ARG A 493 -4.16 25.05 -13.93
CA ARG A 493 -4.83 25.78 -12.84
C ARG A 493 -4.70 25.04 -11.50
N PHE A 494 -4.86 23.71 -11.51
CA PHE A 494 -4.73 22.85 -10.33
C PHE A 494 -3.34 23.01 -9.68
N VAL A 495 -2.27 22.85 -10.45
CA VAL A 495 -0.89 23.02 -9.96
C VAL A 495 -0.62 24.47 -9.58
N GLY A 496 -1.17 25.43 -10.35
CA GLY A 496 -1.08 26.85 -10.06
C GLY A 496 -1.71 27.22 -8.71
N TYR A 497 -2.87 26.64 -8.40
CA TYR A 497 -3.53 26.85 -7.11
C TYR A 497 -2.64 26.42 -5.95
N TYR A 498 -2.07 25.23 -5.99
CA TYR A 498 -1.11 24.78 -4.96
C TYR A 498 0.03 25.79 -4.79
N LYS A 499 0.72 26.13 -5.88
CA LYS A 499 1.89 27.02 -5.84
C LYS A 499 1.58 28.39 -5.23
N ASN A 500 0.42 28.93 -5.54
CA ASN A 500 0.02 30.27 -5.11
C ASN A 500 -0.49 30.32 -3.67
N ASN A 501 -1.08 29.23 -3.16
CA ASN A 501 -1.77 29.23 -1.87
C ASN A 501 -1.04 28.47 -0.75
N ARG A 502 -0.02 27.63 -1.06
CA ARG A 502 0.65 26.77 -0.08
C ARG A 502 1.16 27.52 1.16
N LYS A 503 1.67 28.75 0.99
CA LYS A 503 2.20 29.55 2.11
C LYS A 503 1.09 29.97 3.06
N SER A 504 0.01 30.53 2.54
CA SER A 504 -1.16 30.95 3.33
C SER A 504 -1.83 29.78 4.04
N LEU A 505 -1.99 28.63 3.34
CA LEU A 505 -2.56 27.42 3.92
C LEU A 505 -1.68 26.87 5.04
N LYS A 506 -0.35 26.90 4.87
CA LYS A 506 0.58 26.50 5.92
C LYS A 506 0.46 27.37 7.16
N GLU A 507 0.44 28.71 6.99
CA GLU A 507 0.29 29.66 8.10
C GLU A 507 -1.01 29.44 8.86
N SER A 508 -2.14 29.26 8.15
CA SER A 508 -3.46 29.02 8.77
C SER A 508 -3.52 27.69 9.53
N ASN A 509 -2.98 26.61 8.97
CA ASN A 509 -3.09 25.28 9.55
C ASN A 509 -2.03 24.97 10.62
N LEU A 510 -0.89 25.66 10.63
CA LEU A 510 0.06 25.65 11.75
C LEU A 510 -0.53 26.27 13.02
N ALA A 511 -1.38 27.28 12.90
CA ALA A 511 -2.04 27.91 14.04
C ALA A 511 -3.13 27.03 14.66
N SER A 512 -3.78 26.17 13.87
CA SER A 512 -4.84 25.26 14.32
C SER A 512 -4.32 23.98 14.97
N THR A 513 -3.04 23.66 14.83
CA THR A 513 -2.38 22.48 15.44
C THR A 513 -1.70 22.82 16.78
N ARG A 514 -1.77 24.06 17.23
CA ARG A 514 -1.35 24.51 18.57
C ARG A 514 -2.58 24.63 19.47
#